data_fd8751d436d497f9a6bd64d00b483baa
#
_entry.id   fd8751d436d497f9a6bd64d00b483baa
#
_cell.length_a   1.000
_cell.length_b   1.000
_cell.length_c   1.000
_cell.angle_alpha   90.00
_cell.angle_beta   90.00
_cell.angle_gamma   90.00
#
_symmetry.space_group_name_H-M   'P 1'
#
loop_
_entity.id
_entity.type
_entity.pdbx_description
1 polymer ?
#
loop_
_entity_poly.entity_id
_entity_poly.type
_entity_poly.pdbx_seq_one_letter_code
_entity_poly.pdbx_strand_id
1 'polypeptide(L)'
;MKKVIIVTGASSGIGKATALQLIQEGHTVYGLARRVENMQDLIEAGGNAISMDVTQHDQVKAVIANILKKEDRVDVLVNNAGFAIWGAVEDVSYEDAKRQFEVNIFGLAEVTKAVLPSMRNQKRGTIINISSIGGKIYSPLGAWYHATKHALEGWSDCLRLEVEKFGIDVVIVEPGAIRTEFGDVMNDNFSRSKNGAYSDLANLITAAVEETYSPGKSSSPGVIAEVISKAVKVNKPKTRYAAGKMAAQTLFFRKWFSDRFFDRTIIRMMGNAAKSA
;
A
#
# COMPACT_ATOMS: atom_id res chain seq x y z
N MET A 1 1.92 -2.36 25.72
CA MET A 1 2.79 -1.15 25.92
C MET A 1 2.43 -0.13 24.86
N LYS A 2 2.26 1.15 25.22
CA LYS A 2 1.94 2.24 24.28
C LYS A 2 3.12 2.48 23.34
N LYS A 3 2.86 2.53 22.02
CA LYS A 3 3.87 2.74 20.95
C LYS A 3 3.66 4.08 20.28
N VAL A 4 4.72 4.66 19.73
CA VAL A 4 4.67 5.82 18.81
C VAL A 4 4.69 5.28 17.38
N ILE A 5 3.64 5.56 16.62
CA ILE A 5 3.37 4.97 15.31
C ILE A 5 3.15 6.06 14.28
N ILE A 6 3.83 5.96 13.16
CA ILE A 6 3.62 6.81 11.99
C ILE A 6 2.88 6.02 10.92
N VAL A 7 1.81 6.59 10.35
CA VAL A 7 1.05 6.01 9.23
C VAL A 7 1.01 7.01 8.08
N THR A 8 1.65 6.69 6.96
CA THR A 8 1.58 7.54 5.75
C THR A 8 0.33 7.20 4.93
N GLY A 9 -0.22 8.20 4.21
CA GLY A 9 -1.46 8.03 3.45
C GLY A 9 -2.69 7.82 4.34
N ALA A 10 -2.72 8.44 5.52
CA ALA A 10 -3.75 8.24 6.53
C ALA A 10 -5.08 9.00 6.26
N SER A 11 -5.20 9.72 5.15
CA SER A 11 -6.41 10.49 4.82
C SER A 11 -7.56 9.66 4.28
N SER A 12 -7.34 8.42 3.84
CA SER A 12 -8.39 7.54 3.31
C SER A 12 -8.01 6.05 3.38
N GLY A 13 -8.95 5.18 3.05
CA GLY A 13 -8.75 3.76 2.81
C GLY A 13 -8.07 3.00 3.94
N ILE A 14 -7.07 2.18 3.57
CA ILE A 14 -6.33 1.31 4.52
C ILE A 14 -5.58 2.15 5.56
N GLY A 15 -4.93 3.24 5.15
CA GLY A 15 -4.16 4.09 6.05
C GLY A 15 -5.03 4.71 7.14
N LYS A 16 -6.20 5.25 6.77
CA LYS A 16 -7.16 5.82 7.69
C LYS A 16 -7.71 4.78 8.68
N ALA A 17 -8.18 3.65 8.17
CA ALA A 17 -8.67 2.56 9.00
C ALA A 17 -7.60 2.05 9.98
N THR A 18 -6.35 1.93 9.52
CA THR A 18 -5.20 1.55 10.36
C THR A 18 -4.94 2.57 11.46
N ALA A 19 -4.88 3.86 11.10
CA ALA A 19 -4.61 4.91 12.07
C ALA A 19 -5.68 4.96 13.16
N LEU A 20 -6.97 4.94 12.80
CA LEU A 20 -8.08 4.92 13.74
C LEU A 20 -8.04 3.70 14.67
N GLN A 21 -7.81 2.50 14.13
CA GLN A 21 -7.72 1.29 14.94
C GLN A 21 -6.58 1.37 15.95
N LEU A 22 -5.38 1.83 15.53
CA LEU A 22 -4.23 1.93 16.41
C LEU A 22 -4.40 3.02 17.48
N ILE A 23 -5.14 4.11 17.19
CA ILE A 23 -5.53 5.12 18.18
C ILE A 23 -6.46 4.49 19.23
N GLN A 24 -7.52 3.77 18.80
CA GLN A 24 -8.45 3.08 19.70
C GLN A 24 -7.75 2.05 20.58
N GLU A 25 -6.65 1.46 20.14
CA GLU A 25 -5.81 0.54 20.91
C GLU A 25 -4.87 1.24 21.90
N GLY A 26 -4.95 2.57 22.01
CA GLY A 26 -4.20 3.40 22.97
C GLY A 26 -2.79 3.79 22.56
N HIS A 27 -2.43 3.65 21.28
CA HIS A 27 -1.13 4.08 20.76
C HIS A 27 -1.10 5.59 20.50
N THR A 28 0.10 6.18 20.48
CA THR A 28 0.32 7.54 19.96
C THR A 28 0.51 7.43 18.44
N VAL A 29 -0.47 7.89 17.66
CA VAL A 29 -0.46 7.74 16.21
C VAL A 29 -0.33 9.09 15.51
N TYR A 30 0.56 9.17 14.55
CA TYR A 30 0.76 10.27 13.63
C TYR A 30 0.30 9.85 12.24
N GLY A 31 -0.86 10.36 11.81
CA GLY A 31 -1.37 10.21 10.45
C GLY A 31 -0.76 11.29 9.55
N LEU A 32 -0.06 10.88 8.50
CA LEU A 32 0.60 11.78 7.56
C LEU A 32 -0.04 11.64 6.18
N ALA A 33 -0.53 12.74 5.62
CA ALA A 33 -1.08 12.79 4.26
C ALA A 33 -1.10 14.21 3.71
N ARG A 34 -1.29 14.38 2.41
CA ARG A 34 -1.40 15.71 1.77
C ARG A 34 -2.70 16.42 2.16
N ARG A 35 -3.82 15.67 2.23
CA ARG A 35 -5.17 16.15 2.53
C ARG A 35 -5.42 16.03 4.04
N VAL A 36 -4.90 16.98 4.83
CA VAL A 36 -5.05 16.95 6.29
C VAL A 36 -6.51 17.14 6.73
N GLU A 37 -7.29 17.86 5.95
CA GLU A 37 -8.72 18.09 6.16
C GLU A 37 -9.53 16.77 6.19
N ASN A 38 -9.07 15.74 5.53
CA ASN A 38 -9.70 14.41 5.54
C ASN A 38 -9.30 13.54 6.75
N MET A 39 -8.54 14.10 7.69
CA MET A 39 -8.07 13.39 8.89
C MET A 39 -8.64 13.95 10.19
N GLN A 40 -9.73 14.73 10.14
CA GLN A 40 -10.35 15.32 11.32
C GLN A 40 -10.81 14.26 12.33
N ASP A 41 -11.33 13.13 11.85
CA ASP A 41 -11.73 11.98 12.66
C ASP A 41 -10.56 11.31 13.41
N LEU A 42 -9.34 11.37 12.86
CA LEU A 42 -8.15 10.92 13.59
C LEU A 42 -7.85 11.84 14.78
N ILE A 43 -8.02 13.16 14.59
CA ILE A 43 -7.80 14.16 15.66
C ILE A 43 -8.85 13.96 16.76
N GLU A 44 -10.12 13.83 16.40
CA GLU A 44 -11.23 13.58 17.32
C GLU A 44 -11.05 12.28 18.11
N ALA A 45 -10.45 11.27 17.48
CA ALA A 45 -10.10 10.00 18.17
C ALA A 45 -8.85 10.11 19.07
N GLY A 46 -8.19 11.27 19.14
CA GLY A 46 -6.99 11.50 19.97
C GLY A 46 -5.65 11.24 19.26
N GLY A 47 -5.66 11.11 17.95
CA GLY A 47 -4.45 11.01 17.12
C GLY A 47 -3.89 12.37 16.69
N ASN A 48 -2.79 12.35 15.97
CA ASN A 48 -2.16 13.53 15.40
C ASN A 48 -2.24 13.46 13.87
N ALA A 49 -2.75 14.52 13.23
CA ALA A 49 -2.79 14.64 11.77
C ALA A 49 -1.81 15.72 11.31
N ILE A 50 -0.91 15.38 10.37
CA ILE A 50 0.09 16.31 9.85
C ILE A 50 0.07 16.25 8.32
N SER A 51 0.08 17.44 7.69
CA SER A 51 0.22 17.55 6.24
C SER A 51 1.63 17.17 5.80
N MET A 52 1.72 16.17 4.91
CA MET A 52 3.01 15.73 4.36
C MET A 52 2.81 15.09 2.97
N ASP A 53 3.58 15.55 2.00
CA ASP A 53 3.77 14.85 0.72
C ASP A 53 5.05 14.02 0.78
N VAL A 54 4.93 12.70 0.61
CA VAL A 54 6.07 11.78 0.67
C VAL A 54 7.11 12.04 -0.44
N THR A 55 6.73 12.76 -1.51
CA THR A 55 7.63 13.13 -2.61
C THR A 55 8.47 14.37 -2.33
N GLN A 56 8.16 15.10 -1.24
CA GLN A 56 8.86 16.32 -0.85
C GLN A 56 9.91 16.00 0.22
N HIS A 57 11.14 15.72 -0.19
CA HIS A 57 12.21 15.21 0.69
C HIS A 57 12.47 16.09 1.92
N ASP A 58 12.48 17.43 1.76
CA ASP A 58 12.73 18.33 2.87
C ASP A 58 11.54 18.38 3.83
N GLN A 59 10.31 18.30 3.31
CA GLN A 59 9.12 18.19 4.14
C GLN A 59 9.11 16.89 4.94
N VAL A 60 9.46 15.74 4.33
CA VAL A 60 9.60 14.45 5.03
C VAL A 60 10.60 14.56 6.17
N LYS A 61 11.80 15.09 5.91
CA LYS A 61 12.83 15.28 6.95
C LYS A 61 12.34 16.16 8.09
N ALA A 62 11.74 17.31 7.77
CA ALA A 62 11.26 18.25 8.78
C ALA A 62 10.14 17.67 9.65
N VAL A 63 9.15 17.01 9.04
CA VAL A 63 8.03 16.38 9.76
C VAL A 63 8.51 15.26 10.67
N ILE A 64 9.35 14.35 10.18
CA ILE A 64 9.89 13.25 10.99
C ILE A 64 10.78 13.79 12.14
N ALA A 65 11.63 14.78 11.88
CA ALA A 65 12.46 15.41 12.92
C ALA A 65 11.60 16.04 14.02
N ASN A 66 10.50 16.71 13.68
CA ASN A 66 9.57 17.29 14.65
C ASN A 66 8.87 16.20 15.49
N ILE A 67 8.46 15.10 14.89
CA ILE A 67 7.89 13.96 15.63
C ILE A 67 8.93 13.39 16.59
N LEU A 68 10.15 13.14 16.13
CA LEU A 68 11.24 12.62 16.95
C LEU A 68 11.61 13.57 18.09
N LYS A 69 11.60 14.89 17.86
CA LYS A 69 11.83 15.89 18.90
C LYS A 69 10.77 15.87 20.00
N LYS A 70 9.50 15.54 19.64
CA LYS A 70 8.38 15.50 20.58
C LYS A 70 8.30 14.19 21.36
N GLU A 71 8.58 13.07 20.70
CA GLU A 71 8.33 11.72 21.23
C GLU A 71 9.62 10.96 21.59
N ASP A 72 10.80 11.50 21.27
CA ASP A 72 12.13 10.89 21.39
C ASP A 72 12.33 9.57 20.63
N ARG A 73 11.26 9.01 20.08
CA ARG A 73 11.28 7.71 19.40
C ARG A 73 10.18 7.56 18.35
N VAL A 74 10.38 6.59 17.47
CA VAL A 74 9.33 5.99 16.61
C VAL A 74 9.45 4.47 16.73
N ASP A 75 8.39 3.83 17.21
CA ASP A 75 8.38 2.37 17.40
C ASP A 75 7.92 1.63 16.12
N VAL A 76 6.98 2.23 15.37
CA VAL A 76 6.42 1.63 14.15
C VAL A 76 6.27 2.67 13.06
N LEU A 77 6.68 2.31 11.85
CA LEU A 77 6.37 3.04 10.62
C LEU A 77 5.47 2.18 9.73
N VAL A 78 4.29 2.68 9.38
CA VAL A 78 3.41 2.08 8.38
C VAL A 78 3.50 2.91 7.09
N ASN A 79 4.24 2.41 6.12
CA ASN A 79 4.35 2.97 4.79
C ASN A 79 3.15 2.51 3.96
N ASN A 80 2.08 3.31 3.97
CA ASN A 80 0.85 3.02 3.25
C ASN A 80 0.58 4.02 2.11
N ALA A 81 1.17 5.21 2.12
CA ALA A 81 1.00 6.16 1.03
C ALA A 81 1.35 5.51 -0.32
N GLY A 82 0.43 5.62 -1.27
CA GLY A 82 0.57 5.02 -2.59
C GLY A 82 -0.66 5.25 -3.44
N PHE A 83 -0.50 5.13 -4.75
CA PHE A 83 -1.58 5.17 -5.72
C PHE A 83 -1.24 4.31 -6.93
N ALA A 84 -2.19 4.13 -7.84
CA ALA A 84 -1.99 3.38 -9.06
C ALA A 84 -2.38 4.20 -10.28
N ILE A 85 -1.59 4.05 -11.34
CA ILE A 85 -1.91 4.48 -12.68
C ILE A 85 -2.12 3.23 -13.52
N TRP A 86 -3.22 3.20 -14.25
CA TRP A 86 -3.59 2.12 -15.13
C TRP A 86 -3.70 2.65 -16.56
N GLY A 87 -3.31 1.83 -17.52
CA GLY A 87 -3.33 2.13 -18.94
C GLY A 87 -2.36 1.21 -19.70
N ALA A 88 -2.51 1.15 -21.00
CA ALA A 88 -1.53 0.46 -21.84
C ALA A 88 -0.14 1.11 -21.68
N VAL A 89 0.92 0.32 -21.80
CA VAL A 89 2.29 0.82 -21.57
C VAL A 89 2.59 2.03 -22.43
N GLU A 90 2.10 2.06 -23.66
CA GLU A 90 2.32 3.16 -24.61
C GLU A 90 1.39 4.37 -24.41
N ASP A 91 0.28 4.21 -23.65
CA ASP A 91 -0.68 5.28 -23.37
C ASP A 91 -0.36 6.04 -22.07
N VAL A 92 0.44 5.45 -21.20
CA VAL A 92 0.83 6.08 -19.93
C VAL A 92 2.06 6.97 -20.16
N SER A 93 1.92 8.26 -19.82
CA SER A 93 3.02 9.22 -19.97
C SER A 93 4.21 8.89 -19.08
N TYR A 94 5.40 9.33 -19.49
CA TYR A 94 6.61 9.20 -18.68
C TYR A 94 6.44 9.88 -17.30
N GLU A 95 5.81 11.04 -17.27
CA GLU A 95 5.58 11.84 -16.08
C GLU A 95 4.67 11.09 -15.09
N ASP A 96 3.60 10.47 -15.60
CA ASP A 96 2.68 9.66 -14.78
C ASP A 96 3.38 8.42 -14.22
N ALA A 97 4.11 7.70 -15.06
CA ALA A 97 4.90 6.53 -14.64
C ALA A 97 5.95 6.91 -13.58
N LYS A 98 6.70 8.00 -13.82
CA LYS A 98 7.68 8.53 -12.88
C LYS A 98 7.02 8.91 -11.56
N ARG A 99 5.91 9.65 -11.60
CA ARG A 99 5.19 10.05 -10.39
C ARG A 99 4.73 8.85 -9.56
N GLN A 100 4.34 7.75 -10.20
CA GLN A 100 3.94 6.54 -9.48
C GLN A 100 5.14 5.92 -8.73
N PHE A 101 6.33 5.90 -9.33
CA PHE A 101 7.56 5.47 -8.65
C PHE A 101 7.98 6.44 -7.54
N GLU A 102 7.87 7.76 -7.78
CA GLU A 102 8.18 8.78 -6.77
C GLU A 102 7.37 8.59 -5.49
N VAL A 103 6.07 8.27 -5.59
CA VAL A 103 5.24 8.06 -4.42
C VAL A 103 5.45 6.65 -3.83
N ASN A 104 5.33 5.59 -4.67
CA ASN A 104 5.22 4.22 -4.19
C ASN A 104 6.55 3.63 -3.72
N ILE A 105 7.69 4.16 -4.20
CA ILE A 105 9.03 3.67 -3.91
C ILE A 105 9.91 4.74 -3.27
N PHE A 106 10.18 5.84 -3.97
CA PHE A 106 11.16 6.82 -3.49
C PHE A 106 10.66 7.56 -2.25
N GLY A 107 9.41 8.00 -2.23
CA GLY A 107 8.81 8.65 -1.07
C GLY A 107 8.76 7.72 0.17
N LEU A 108 8.36 6.47 -0.03
CA LEU A 108 8.41 5.44 1.00
C LEU A 108 9.84 5.25 1.54
N ALA A 109 10.83 5.19 0.66
CA ALA A 109 12.24 5.04 1.03
C ALA A 109 12.74 6.24 1.85
N GLU A 110 12.37 7.48 1.47
CA GLU A 110 12.76 8.69 2.21
C GLU A 110 12.15 8.75 3.61
N VAL A 111 10.86 8.40 3.77
CA VAL A 111 10.26 8.30 5.11
C VAL A 111 10.96 7.23 5.94
N THR A 112 11.27 6.08 5.35
CA THR A 112 12.01 5.00 6.02
C THR A 112 13.40 5.47 6.44
N LYS A 113 14.17 6.09 5.56
CA LYS A 113 15.49 6.66 5.89
C LYS A 113 15.44 7.66 7.05
N ALA A 114 14.39 8.47 7.11
CA ALA A 114 14.25 9.48 8.16
C ALA A 114 14.00 8.87 9.56
N VAL A 115 13.33 7.72 9.66
CA VAL A 115 13.06 7.06 10.95
C VAL A 115 14.14 6.04 11.35
N LEU A 116 14.85 5.44 10.41
CA LEU A 116 15.83 4.39 10.66
C LEU A 116 16.89 4.74 11.71
N PRO A 117 17.50 5.94 11.75
CA PRO A 117 18.49 6.27 12.78
C PRO A 117 17.94 6.15 14.19
N SER A 118 16.70 6.59 14.44
CA SER A 118 16.04 6.47 15.74
C SER A 118 15.80 5.01 16.10
N MET A 119 15.22 4.21 15.21
CA MET A 119 14.98 2.78 15.42
C MET A 119 16.29 2.01 15.67
N ARG A 120 17.35 2.32 14.93
CA ARG A 120 18.67 1.72 15.10
C ARG A 120 19.28 2.04 16.48
N ASN A 121 19.18 3.30 16.92
CA ASN A 121 19.68 3.73 18.25
C ASN A 121 18.89 3.03 19.37
N GLN A 122 17.59 2.83 19.20
CA GLN A 122 16.73 2.09 20.14
C GLN A 122 17.00 0.58 20.13
N LYS A 123 17.70 0.05 19.11
CA LYS A 123 17.86 -1.38 18.83
C LYS A 123 16.52 -2.14 18.72
N ARG A 124 15.50 -1.45 18.24
CA ARG A 124 14.16 -2.00 18.01
C ARG A 124 13.38 -1.09 17.08
N GLY A 125 12.45 -1.65 16.34
CA GLY A 125 11.51 -0.96 15.48
C GLY A 125 10.75 -1.93 14.61
N THR A 126 9.64 -1.48 14.03
CA THR A 126 8.90 -2.26 13.04
C THR A 126 8.55 -1.37 11.87
N ILE A 127 8.95 -1.76 10.68
CA ILE A 127 8.60 -1.09 9.42
C ILE A 127 7.61 -1.98 8.69
N ILE A 128 6.41 -1.46 8.44
CA ILE A 128 5.33 -2.18 7.76
C ILE A 128 5.07 -1.52 6.41
N ASN A 129 5.40 -2.22 5.33
CA ASN A 129 5.23 -1.74 3.97
C ASN A 129 3.96 -2.34 3.35
N ILE A 130 3.04 -1.47 2.91
CA ILE A 130 1.81 -1.92 2.24
C ILE A 130 2.08 -2.15 0.77
N SER A 131 2.32 -3.41 0.44
CA SER A 131 2.45 -3.91 -0.92
C SER A 131 1.06 -4.17 -1.54
N SER A 132 0.90 -5.27 -2.21
CA SER A 132 -0.33 -5.80 -2.80
C SER A 132 -0.05 -7.23 -3.25
N ILE A 133 -1.09 -8.03 -3.47
CA ILE A 133 -0.94 -9.23 -4.31
C ILE A 133 -0.31 -8.86 -5.67
N GLY A 134 -0.58 -7.63 -6.17
CA GLY A 134 0.03 -7.06 -7.36
C GLY A 134 1.56 -6.92 -7.33
N GLY A 135 2.21 -7.14 -6.19
CA GLY A 135 3.67 -7.28 -6.06
C GLY A 135 4.19 -8.68 -6.39
N LYS A 136 3.30 -9.65 -6.64
CA LYS A 136 3.62 -11.03 -6.98
C LYS A 136 2.93 -11.49 -8.27
N ILE A 137 1.83 -10.85 -8.63
CA ILE A 137 1.07 -11.12 -9.85
C ILE A 137 1.10 -9.91 -10.77
N TYR A 138 0.53 -10.06 -11.95
CA TYR A 138 0.39 -9.01 -12.94
C TYR A 138 -0.96 -9.13 -13.66
N SER A 139 -1.38 -8.05 -14.30
CA SER A 139 -2.56 -7.99 -15.15
C SER A 139 -2.33 -7.03 -16.32
N PRO A 140 -3.05 -7.16 -17.41
CA PRO A 140 -3.00 -6.17 -18.48
C PRO A 140 -3.33 -4.77 -17.97
N LEU A 141 -2.83 -3.75 -18.64
CA LEU A 141 -2.96 -2.32 -18.32
C LEU A 141 -2.40 -1.89 -16.95
N GLY A 142 -1.85 -2.81 -16.16
CA GLY A 142 -1.31 -2.54 -14.81
C GLY A 142 0.21 -2.50 -14.75
N ALA A 143 0.94 -2.44 -15.87
CA ALA A 143 2.38 -2.63 -15.92
C ALA A 143 3.15 -1.74 -14.92
N TRP A 144 2.87 -0.44 -14.90
CA TRP A 144 3.54 0.50 -14.01
C TRP A 144 3.21 0.28 -12.53
N TYR A 145 1.95 -0.01 -12.22
CA TYR A 145 1.56 -0.34 -10.85
C TYR A 145 2.23 -1.61 -10.35
N HIS A 146 2.13 -2.69 -11.13
CA HIS A 146 2.78 -3.96 -10.79
C HIS A 146 4.28 -3.81 -10.65
N ALA A 147 4.94 -3.04 -11.54
CA ALA A 147 6.36 -2.76 -11.45
C ALA A 147 6.74 -2.12 -10.11
N THR A 148 5.97 -1.10 -9.64
CA THR A 148 6.25 -0.48 -8.32
C THR A 148 6.05 -1.46 -7.18
N LYS A 149 5.02 -2.31 -7.22
CA LYS A 149 4.76 -3.26 -6.14
C LYS A 149 5.77 -4.42 -6.12
N HIS A 150 6.24 -4.89 -7.28
CA HIS A 150 7.36 -5.84 -7.36
C HIS A 150 8.67 -5.21 -6.85
N ALA A 151 8.94 -3.96 -7.21
CA ALA A 151 10.09 -3.22 -6.69
C ALA A 151 10.03 -3.09 -5.16
N LEU A 152 8.84 -2.78 -4.60
CA LEU A 152 8.64 -2.67 -3.15
C LEU A 152 8.91 -3.99 -2.42
N GLU A 153 8.49 -5.12 -2.98
CA GLU A 153 8.77 -6.44 -2.42
C GLU A 153 10.27 -6.71 -2.30
N GLY A 154 11.02 -6.55 -3.42
CA GLY A 154 12.47 -6.76 -3.43
C GLY A 154 13.21 -5.78 -2.53
N TRP A 155 12.83 -4.49 -2.57
CA TRP A 155 13.39 -3.46 -1.71
C TRP A 155 13.20 -3.77 -0.22
N SER A 156 11.98 -4.22 0.14
CA SER A 156 11.66 -4.57 1.52
C SER A 156 12.42 -5.81 2.01
N ASP A 157 12.63 -6.80 1.14
CA ASP A 157 13.42 -8.00 1.46
C ASP A 157 14.89 -7.65 1.70
N CYS A 158 15.49 -6.77 0.88
CA CYS A 158 16.85 -6.28 1.09
C CYS A 158 16.94 -5.50 2.41
N LEU A 159 16.04 -4.53 2.63
CA LEU A 159 16.02 -3.75 3.86
C LEU A 159 15.94 -4.65 5.11
N ARG A 160 15.12 -5.69 5.08
CA ARG A 160 14.99 -6.63 6.21
C ARG A 160 16.31 -7.24 6.61
N LEU A 161 17.11 -7.67 5.64
CA LEU A 161 18.44 -8.26 5.90
C LEU A 161 19.44 -7.21 6.42
N GLU A 162 19.38 -5.98 5.92
CA GLU A 162 20.26 -4.88 6.33
C GLU A 162 20.04 -4.47 7.79
N VAL A 163 18.76 -4.46 8.25
CA VAL A 163 18.40 -3.91 9.56
C VAL A 163 18.20 -4.96 10.66
N GLU A 164 18.24 -6.25 10.32
CA GLU A 164 18.04 -7.36 11.26
C GLU A 164 18.96 -7.26 12.48
N LYS A 165 20.26 -6.98 12.26
CA LYS A 165 21.26 -6.84 13.33
C LYS A 165 20.98 -5.69 14.31
N PHE A 166 20.09 -4.78 13.94
CA PHE A 166 19.68 -3.67 14.80
C PHE A 166 18.37 -3.93 15.54
N GLY A 167 17.80 -5.14 15.43
CA GLY A 167 16.54 -5.52 16.08
C GLY A 167 15.33 -4.83 15.44
N ILE A 168 15.41 -4.49 14.16
CA ILE A 168 14.33 -3.85 13.41
C ILE A 168 13.66 -4.89 12.51
N ASP A 169 12.35 -5.07 12.67
CA ASP A 169 11.54 -5.94 11.82
C ASP A 169 11.02 -5.20 10.60
N VAL A 170 11.08 -5.84 9.43
CA VAL A 170 10.45 -5.36 8.20
C VAL A 170 9.37 -6.33 7.77
N VAL A 171 8.16 -5.82 7.69
CA VAL A 171 6.93 -6.56 7.40
C VAL A 171 6.34 -6.07 6.09
N ILE A 172 5.94 -6.99 5.23
CA ILE A 172 5.20 -6.69 4.01
C ILE A 172 3.77 -7.15 4.22
N VAL A 173 2.81 -6.25 3.98
CA VAL A 173 1.40 -6.60 3.91
C VAL A 173 1.01 -6.66 2.43
N GLU A 174 0.37 -7.74 2.03
CA GLU A 174 -0.04 -8.04 0.66
C GLU A 174 -1.59 -8.06 0.57
N PRO A 175 -2.25 -6.89 0.47
CA PRO A 175 -3.71 -6.83 0.32
C PRO A 175 -4.18 -7.47 -0.98
N GLY A 176 -5.31 -8.18 -0.91
CA GLY A 176 -6.09 -8.58 -2.07
C GLY A 176 -7.06 -7.46 -2.51
N ALA A 177 -8.28 -7.82 -2.89
CA ALA A 177 -9.32 -6.84 -3.26
C ALA A 177 -9.87 -6.14 -2.00
N ILE A 178 -9.53 -4.88 -1.81
CA ILE A 178 -9.96 -4.03 -0.69
C ILE A 178 -10.76 -2.84 -1.21
N ARG A 179 -11.97 -2.66 -0.71
CA ARG A 179 -12.85 -1.54 -1.08
C ARG A 179 -12.32 -0.23 -0.50
N THR A 180 -11.74 0.60 -1.37
CA THR A 180 -11.20 1.92 -1.07
C THR A 180 -11.41 2.82 -2.30
N GLU A 181 -11.13 4.11 -2.20
CA GLU A 181 -11.07 5.05 -3.35
C GLU A 181 -10.14 4.56 -4.48
N PHE A 182 -9.33 3.54 -4.23
CA PHE A 182 -8.42 2.96 -5.22
C PHE A 182 -9.16 2.35 -6.42
N GLY A 183 -10.34 1.75 -6.20
CA GLY A 183 -11.18 1.21 -7.27
C GLY A 183 -11.71 2.31 -8.21
N ASP A 184 -12.11 3.44 -7.64
CA ASP A 184 -12.63 4.59 -8.40
C ASP A 184 -11.52 5.19 -9.27
N VAL A 185 -10.32 5.36 -8.70
CA VAL A 185 -9.14 5.85 -9.43
C VAL A 185 -8.75 4.91 -10.57
N MET A 186 -8.92 3.59 -10.42
CA MET A 186 -8.67 2.64 -11.52
C MET A 186 -9.61 2.91 -12.70
N ASN A 187 -10.90 3.07 -12.46
CA ASN A 187 -11.90 3.29 -13.52
C ASN A 187 -11.65 4.60 -14.29
N ASP A 188 -11.27 5.67 -13.61
CA ASP A 188 -10.93 6.95 -14.24
C ASP A 188 -9.70 6.83 -15.16
N ASN A 189 -8.71 6.06 -14.76
CA ASN A 189 -7.48 5.87 -15.54
C ASN A 189 -7.68 5.04 -16.82
N PHE A 190 -8.58 4.06 -16.81
CA PHE A 190 -8.88 3.26 -18.02
C PHE A 190 -9.48 4.09 -19.15
N SER A 191 -10.07 5.25 -18.86
CA SER A 191 -10.61 6.16 -19.89
C SER A 191 -9.57 6.56 -20.94
N ARG A 192 -8.28 6.57 -20.60
CA ARG A 192 -7.17 6.91 -21.50
C ARG A 192 -6.99 5.88 -22.62
N SER A 193 -7.23 4.60 -22.35
CA SER A 193 -7.08 3.51 -23.32
C SER A 193 -8.41 3.07 -23.97
N LYS A 194 -9.53 3.75 -23.65
CA LYS A 194 -10.87 3.40 -24.19
C LYS A 194 -11.07 3.73 -25.67
N ASN A 195 -10.26 4.61 -26.24
CA ASN A 195 -10.44 5.13 -27.61
C ASN A 195 -9.30 4.75 -28.56
N GLY A 196 -8.54 3.70 -28.28
CA GLY A 196 -7.35 3.32 -29.05
C GLY A 196 -7.28 1.83 -29.37
N ALA A 197 -6.11 1.38 -29.73
CA ALA A 197 -5.81 -0.04 -30.04
C ALA A 197 -6.11 -1.00 -28.87
N TYR A 198 -6.20 -0.48 -27.65
CA TYR A 198 -6.46 -1.24 -26.43
C TYR A 198 -7.88 -1.12 -25.91
N SER A 199 -8.83 -0.55 -26.70
CA SER A 199 -10.21 -0.30 -26.26
C SER A 199 -10.92 -1.55 -25.76
N ASP A 200 -10.84 -2.67 -26.49
CA ASP A 200 -11.47 -3.91 -26.10
C ASP A 200 -10.90 -4.46 -24.78
N LEU A 201 -9.57 -4.37 -24.63
CA LEU A 201 -8.90 -4.79 -23.39
C LEU A 201 -9.26 -3.87 -22.21
N ALA A 202 -9.34 -2.57 -22.44
CA ALA A 202 -9.75 -1.60 -21.41
C ALA A 202 -11.18 -1.84 -20.93
N ASN A 203 -12.11 -2.10 -21.86
CA ASN A 203 -13.49 -2.44 -21.52
C ASN A 203 -13.60 -3.74 -20.73
N LEU A 204 -12.86 -4.77 -21.15
CA LEU A 204 -12.78 -6.06 -20.46
C LEU A 204 -12.30 -5.90 -19.01
N ILE A 205 -11.25 -5.10 -18.79
CA ILE A 205 -10.67 -4.87 -17.47
C ILE A 205 -11.58 -4.00 -16.61
N THR A 206 -12.21 -2.97 -17.19
CA THR A 206 -13.19 -2.15 -16.48
C THR A 206 -14.30 -3.01 -15.90
N ALA A 207 -14.90 -3.89 -16.69
CA ALA A 207 -15.94 -4.82 -16.22
C ALA A 207 -15.42 -5.76 -15.12
N ALA A 208 -14.20 -6.28 -15.25
CA ALA A 208 -13.60 -7.14 -14.23
C ALA A 208 -13.31 -6.41 -12.90
N VAL A 209 -12.95 -5.14 -12.98
CA VAL A 209 -12.73 -4.27 -11.80
C VAL A 209 -14.06 -3.96 -11.13
N GLU A 210 -15.08 -3.55 -11.87
CA GLU A 210 -16.42 -3.27 -11.36
C GLU A 210 -16.98 -4.51 -10.64
N GLU A 211 -16.87 -5.68 -11.26
CA GLU A 211 -17.26 -6.95 -10.65
C GLU A 211 -16.48 -7.23 -9.34
N THR A 212 -15.15 -7.03 -9.34
CA THR A 212 -14.29 -7.28 -8.18
C THR A 212 -14.62 -6.37 -6.99
N TYR A 213 -14.97 -5.11 -7.27
CA TYR A 213 -15.30 -4.11 -6.24
C TYR A 213 -16.79 -3.99 -5.96
N SER A 214 -17.63 -4.79 -6.63
CA SER A 214 -19.08 -4.83 -6.37
C SER A 214 -19.39 -5.22 -4.90
N PRO A 215 -20.58 -4.86 -4.37
CA PRO A 215 -20.96 -5.14 -2.99
C PRO A 215 -20.76 -6.62 -2.62
N GLY A 216 -20.06 -6.86 -1.52
CA GLY A 216 -19.80 -8.20 -1.02
C GLY A 216 -18.62 -8.94 -1.70
N LYS A 217 -17.99 -8.45 -2.78
CA LYS A 217 -16.88 -9.12 -3.47
C LYS A 217 -15.49 -8.64 -3.06
N SER A 218 -15.36 -7.47 -2.46
CA SER A 218 -14.13 -6.95 -1.86
C SER A 218 -14.21 -6.93 -0.33
N SER A 219 -13.07 -6.87 0.34
CA SER A 219 -12.98 -6.73 1.80
C SER A 219 -12.98 -5.26 2.21
N SER A 220 -13.39 -4.96 3.45
CA SER A 220 -13.24 -3.62 4.02
C SER A 220 -11.77 -3.31 4.34
N PRO A 221 -11.38 -2.03 4.40
CA PRO A 221 -10.04 -1.60 4.86
C PRO A 221 -9.71 -2.10 6.27
N GLY A 222 -10.70 -2.29 7.12
CA GLY A 222 -10.53 -2.82 8.48
C GLY A 222 -9.84 -4.18 8.54
N VAL A 223 -10.07 -5.05 7.54
CA VAL A 223 -9.37 -6.34 7.46
C VAL A 223 -7.85 -6.18 7.41
N ILE A 224 -7.36 -5.16 6.69
CA ILE A 224 -5.93 -4.87 6.62
C ILE A 224 -5.46 -4.17 7.90
N ALA A 225 -6.27 -3.28 8.46
CA ALA A 225 -5.97 -2.61 9.72
C ALA A 225 -5.79 -3.64 10.87
N GLU A 226 -6.64 -4.67 10.94
CA GLU A 226 -6.49 -5.78 11.90
C GLU A 226 -5.17 -6.54 11.73
N VAL A 227 -4.77 -6.82 10.49
CA VAL A 227 -3.51 -7.49 10.19
C VAL A 227 -2.31 -6.64 10.59
N ILE A 228 -2.36 -5.34 10.31
CA ILE A 228 -1.32 -4.39 10.73
C ILE A 228 -1.27 -4.31 12.26
N SER A 229 -2.42 -4.16 12.93
CA SER A 229 -2.51 -4.18 14.40
C SER A 229 -1.89 -5.45 14.99
N LYS A 230 -2.18 -6.61 14.42
CA LYS A 230 -1.55 -7.88 14.84
C LYS A 230 -0.03 -7.83 14.69
N ALA A 231 0.49 -7.34 13.56
CA ALA A 231 1.93 -7.20 13.37
C ALA A 231 2.57 -6.22 14.37
N VAL A 232 1.85 -5.15 14.73
CA VAL A 232 2.29 -4.16 15.75
C VAL A 232 2.37 -4.78 17.15
N LYS A 233 1.47 -5.70 17.50
CA LYS A 233 1.35 -6.26 18.86
C LYS A 233 2.36 -7.38 19.16
N VAL A 234 2.80 -8.12 18.16
CA VAL A 234 3.69 -9.27 18.38
C VAL A 234 5.15 -8.83 18.44
N ASN A 235 5.95 -9.51 19.26
CA ASN A 235 7.38 -9.20 19.42
C ASN A 235 8.22 -9.56 18.18
N LYS A 236 7.80 -10.60 17.45
CA LYS A 236 8.46 -11.05 16.21
C LYS A 236 7.38 -11.31 15.16
N PRO A 237 7.03 -10.30 14.37
CA PRO A 237 6.01 -10.44 13.34
C PRO A 237 6.48 -11.34 12.20
N LYS A 238 5.53 -11.94 11.47
CA LYS A 238 5.85 -12.61 10.21
C LYS A 238 6.38 -11.57 9.22
N THR A 239 7.25 -12.01 8.33
CA THR A 239 7.80 -11.13 7.28
C THR A 239 6.75 -10.73 6.24
N ARG A 240 5.67 -11.53 6.07
CA ARG A 240 4.56 -11.28 5.13
C ARG A 240 3.22 -11.64 5.71
N TYR A 241 2.22 -10.82 5.35
CA TYR A 241 0.82 -11.04 5.68
C TYR A 241 -0.04 -10.80 4.43
N ALA A 242 -0.53 -11.86 3.82
CA ALA A 242 -1.54 -11.76 2.77
C ALA A 242 -2.93 -11.70 3.42
N ALA A 243 -3.75 -10.72 3.07
CA ALA A 243 -5.08 -10.52 3.65
C ALA A 243 -6.07 -9.87 2.68
N GLY A 244 -7.35 -10.05 2.99
CA GLY A 244 -8.44 -9.62 2.11
C GLY A 244 -8.82 -10.66 1.07
N LYS A 245 -9.94 -10.41 0.40
CA LYS A 245 -10.48 -11.35 -0.59
C LYS A 245 -9.48 -11.62 -1.71
N MET A 246 -9.44 -12.86 -2.16
CA MET A 246 -8.59 -13.39 -3.21
C MET A 246 -7.07 -13.41 -2.87
N ALA A 247 -6.60 -12.83 -1.76
CA ALA A 247 -5.16 -12.71 -1.51
C ALA A 247 -4.46 -14.07 -1.48
N ALA A 248 -4.85 -14.95 -0.56
CA ALA A 248 -4.17 -16.23 -0.38
C ALA A 248 -4.29 -17.15 -1.61
N GLN A 249 -5.48 -17.22 -2.21
CA GLN A 249 -5.73 -18.05 -3.38
C GLN A 249 -4.90 -17.61 -4.58
N THR A 250 -4.87 -16.31 -4.87
CA THR A 250 -4.12 -15.75 -6.00
C THR A 250 -2.62 -15.94 -5.86
N LEU A 251 -2.07 -15.70 -4.65
CA LEU A 251 -0.66 -15.93 -4.37
C LEU A 251 -0.28 -17.41 -4.44
N PHE A 252 -1.13 -18.31 -3.92
CA PHE A 252 -0.93 -19.74 -4.06
C PHE A 252 -0.90 -20.15 -5.53
N PHE A 253 -1.90 -19.70 -6.31
CA PHE A 253 -1.99 -20.01 -7.73
C PHE A 253 -0.76 -19.53 -8.50
N ARG A 254 -0.34 -18.26 -8.28
CA ARG A 254 0.85 -17.69 -8.93
C ARG A 254 2.15 -18.44 -8.60
N LYS A 255 2.25 -18.99 -7.40
CA LYS A 255 3.45 -19.72 -6.96
C LYS A 255 3.63 -21.07 -7.65
N TRP A 256 2.52 -21.76 -7.97
CA TRP A 256 2.57 -23.15 -8.40
C TRP A 256 2.33 -23.37 -9.89
N PHE A 257 1.90 -22.33 -10.61
CA PHE A 257 1.61 -22.46 -12.04
C PHE A 257 2.55 -21.61 -12.89
N SER A 258 2.83 -22.08 -14.13
CA SER A 258 3.69 -21.38 -15.08
C SER A 258 3.08 -20.06 -15.56
N ASP A 259 3.91 -19.16 -16.07
CA ASP A 259 3.48 -17.86 -16.60
C ASP A 259 2.38 -18.02 -17.67
N ARG A 260 2.60 -18.89 -18.66
CA ARG A 260 1.61 -19.13 -19.74
C ARG A 260 0.27 -19.64 -19.22
N PHE A 261 0.26 -20.43 -18.14
CA PHE A 261 -0.99 -20.89 -17.54
C PHE A 261 -1.67 -19.76 -16.78
N PHE A 262 -0.91 -18.97 -16.07
CA PHE A 262 -1.39 -17.79 -15.36
C PHE A 262 -1.97 -16.76 -16.32
N ASP A 263 -1.27 -16.43 -17.42
CA ASP A 263 -1.74 -15.52 -18.48
C ASP A 263 -3.11 -15.93 -19.02
N ARG A 264 -3.26 -17.19 -19.42
CA ARG A 264 -4.53 -17.71 -19.94
C ARG A 264 -5.64 -17.63 -18.90
N THR A 265 -5.32 -17.88 -17.63
CA THR A 265 -6.30 -17.86 -16.56
C THR A 265 -6.76 -16.42 -16.27
N ILE A 266 -5.84 -15.46 -16.19
CA ILE A 266 -6.18 -14.04 -15.97
C ILE A 266 -7.09 -13.53 -17.09
N ILE A 267 -6.72 -13.76 -18.36
CA ILE A 267 -7.53 -13.32 -19.51
C ILE A 267 -8.92 -13.98 -19.49
N ARG A 268 -8.99 -15.30 -19.18
CA ARG A 268 -10.26 -16.01 -19.11
C ARG A 268 -11.17 -15.49 -17.97
N MET A 269 -10.59 -15.23 -16.80
CA MET A 269 -11.34 -14.68 -15.65
C MET A 269 -11.93 -13.30 -15.98
N MET A 270 -11.16 -12.42 -16.62
CA MET A 270 -11.64 -11.12 -17.09
C MET A 270 -12.76 -11.26 -18.12
N GLY A 271 -12.61 -12.18 -19.09
CA GLY A 271 -13.65 -12.44 -20.10
C GLY A 271 -14.96 -12.99 -19.52
N ASN A 272 -14.90 -13.76 -18.44
CA ASN A 272 -16.09 -14.24 -17.75
C ASN A 272 -16.78 -13.13 -16.95
N ALA A 273 -16.02 -12.25 -16.30
CA ALA A 273 -16.56 -11.08 -15.59
C ALA A 273 -17.33 -10.14 -16.55
N ALA A 274 -16.78 -9.87 -17.74
CA ALA A 274 -17.43 -9.05 -18.76
C ALA A 274 -18.72 -9.65 -19.35
N LYS A 275 -18.92 -10.97 -19.22
CA LYS A 275 -20.16 -11.63 -19.65
C LYS A 275 -21.25 -11.66 -18.57
N SER A 276 -20.87 -11.36 -17.33
CA SER A 276 -21.74 -11.37 -16.15
C SER A 276 -22.25 -9.97 -15.78
N ALA A 277 -21.65 -8.93 -16.35
CA ALA A 277 -22.01 -7.53 -16.23
C ALA A 277 -22.95 -7.11 -17.37
#